data_1a73beb3f3cfb621c930284d43e1ab75
#
_entry.id   1a73beb3f3cfb621c930284d43e1ab75
#
_cell.length_a   1.000
_cell.length_b   1.000
_cell.length_c   1.000
_cell.angle_alpha   90.00
_cell.angle_beta   90.00
_cell.angle_gamma   90.00
#
_symmetry.space_group_name_H-M   'P 1'
#
loop_
_entity.id
_entity.type
_entity.pdbx_description
1 polymer ?
#
loop_
_entity_poly.entity_id
_entity_poly.type
_entity_poly.pdbx_seq_one_letter_code
_entity_poly.pdbx_strand_id
1 'polypeptide(L)'
;EAEQELKRAEALNKELQKENESLAVQIEELQSNRRNQESVYKDMAKYFAEMKPQEAADLLSRQKDEDIIGVLEQMETSQAADILQRMDREKAAAITRQMMAVSP
;
A
#
# COMPACT_ATOMS: atom_id res chain seq x y z
N GLU A 1 -17.26 1.99 47.71
CA GLU A 1 -18.67 2.08 47.76
C GLU A 1 -19.19 2.87 46.53
N ALA A 2 -20.41 3.34 46.52
CA ALA A 2 -21.02 3.88 45.32
C ALA A 2 -20.23 5.05 44.66
N GLU A 3 -19.67 5.95 45.48
CA GLU A 3 -18.87 7.06 44.97
C GLU A 3 -17.55 6.61 44.36
N GLN A 4 -16.92 5.59 44.92
CA GLN A 4 -15.67 5.03 44.41
C GLN A 4 -15.91 4.29 43.08
N GLU A 5 -17.02 3.56 43.00
CA GLU A 5 -17.40 2.86 41.77
C GLU A 5 -17.70 3.86 40.63
N LEU A 6 -18.38 4.96 40.93
CA LEU A 6 -18.67 6.00 39.97
C LEU A 6 -17.37 6.65 39.46
N LYS A 7 -16.45 6.97 40.35
CA LYS A 7 -15.15 7.53 39.97
C LYS A 7 -14.33 6.59 39.10
N ARG A 8 -14.37 5.30 39.40
CA ARG A 8 -13.68 4.27 38.59
C ARG A 8 -14.30 4.19 37.20
N ALA A 9 -15.61 4.22 37.09
CA ALA A 9 -16.34 4.17 35.84
C ALA A 9 -16.04 5.41 34.99
N GLU A 10 -16.01 6.59 35.61
CA GLU A 10 -15.66 7.84 34.92
C GLU A 10 -14.23 7.83 34.41
N ALA A 11 -13.28 7.33 35.22
CA ALA A 11 -11.88 7.22 34.82
C ALA A 11 -11.71 6.26 33.65
N LEU A 12 -12.40 5.12 33.70
CA LEU A 12 -12.37 4.14 32.63
C LEU A 12 -12.97 4.70 31.34
N ASN A 13 -14.07 5.43 31.43
CA ASN A 13 -14.68 6.09 30.27
C ASN A 13 -13.74 7.09 29.62
N LYS A 14 -13.00 7.86 30.42
CA LYS A 14 -12.04 8.81 29.90
C LYS A 14 -10.89 8.11 29.17
N GLU A 15 -10.41 7.01 29.73
CA GLU A 15 -9.37 6.20 29.07
C GLU A 15 -9.86 5.62 27.75
N LEU A 16 -11.06 5.09 27.71
CA LEU A 16 -11.66 4.54 26.50
C LEU A 16 -11.85 5.62 25.43
N GLN A 17 -12.27 6.83 25.81
CA GLN A 17 -12.40 7.94 24.91
C GLN A 17 -11.06 8.35 24.30
N LYS A 18 -10.01 8.39 25.10
CA LYS A 18 -8.64 8.69 24.64
C LYS A 18 -8.15 7.65 23.66
N GLU A 19 -8.36 6.36 23.98
CA GLU A 19 -7.98 5.28 23.07
C GLU A 19 -8.74 5.36 21.75
N ASN A 20 -10.04 5.64 21.79
CA ASN A 20 -10.84 5.80 20.58
C ASN A 20 -10.37 6.95 19.72
N GLU A 21 -10.06 8.09 20.32
CA GLU A 21 -9.54 9.25 19.60
C GLU A 21 -8.17 8.95 18.98
N SER A 22 -7.29 8.27 19.72
CA SER A 22 -5.98 7.86 19.22
C SER A 22 -6.11 6.90 18.05
N LEU A 23 -6.99 5.91 18.15
CA LEU A 23 -7.25 4.96 17.07
C LEU A 23 -7.81 5.66 15.82
N ALA A 24 -8.73 6.62 16.01
CA ALA A 24 -9.29 7.39 14.90
C ALA A 24 -8.21 8.18 14.16
N VAL A 25 -7.29 8.81 14.89
CA VAL A 25 -6.16 9.54 14.31
C VAL A 25 -5.24 8.59 13.54
N GLN A 26 -4.93 7.41 14.11
CA GLN A 26 -4.10 6.41 13.46
C GLN A 26 -4.74 5.91 12.17
N ILE A 27 -6.04 5.69 12.16
CA ILE A 27 -6.78 5.27 10.96
C ILE A 27 -6.70 6.35 9.90
N GLU A 28 -6.90 7.61 10.26
CA GLU A 28 -6.79 8.74 9.33
C GLU A 28 -5.40 8.84 8.72
N GLU A 29 -4.36 8.71 9.53
CA GLU A 29 -2.97 8.73 9.06
C GLU A 29 -2.69 7.59 8.08
N LEU A 30 -3.14 6.38 8.40
CA LEU A 30 -2.97 5.23 7.53
C LEU A 30 -3.70 5.42 6.21
N GLN A 31 -4.92 5.93 6.23
CA GLN A 31 -5.69 6.19 5.01
C GLN A 31 -5.05 7.28 4.15
N SER A 32 -4.55 8.34 4.79
CA SER A 32 -3.85 9.43 4.12
C SER A 32 -2.57 8.93 3.46
N ASN A 33 -1.77 8.14 4.18
CA ASN A 33 -0.54 7.55 3.66
C ASN A 33 -0.82 6.62 2.47
N ARG A 34 -1.89 5.83 2.57
CA ARG A 34 -2.30 4.93 1.47
C ARG A 34 -2.67 5.73 0.22
N ARG A 35 -3.45 6.80 0.36
CA ARG A 35 -3.81 7.66 -0.77
C ARG A 35 -2.58 8.33 -1.39
N ASN A 36 -1.65 8.76 -0.56
CA ASN A 36 -0.40 9.37 -1.03
C ASN A 36 0.45 8.35 -1.81
N GLN A 37 0.55 7.12 -1.33
CA GLN A 37 1.26 6.05 -2.02
C GLN A 37 0.61 5.71 -3.36
N GLU A 38 -0.71 5.61 -3.40
CA GLU A 38 -1.44 5.37 -4.65
C GLU A 38 -1.19 6.46 -5.68
N SER A 39 -1.18 7.72 -5.23
CA SER A 39 -0.90 8.87 -6.08
C SER A 39 0.53 8.80 -6.65
N VAL A 40 1.50 8.45 -5.84
CA VAL A 40 2.89 8.28 -6.27
C VAL A 40 3.01 7.15 -7.29
N TYR A 41 2.39 6.01 -7.02
CA TYR A 41 2.41 4.87 -7.94
C TYR A 41 1.75 5.21 -9.28
N LYS A 42 0.66 5.96 -9.24
CA LYS A 42 -0.03 6.41 -10.44
C LYS A 42 0.87 7.32 -11.29
N ASP A 43 1.56 8.25 -10.65
CA ASP A 43 2.49 9.14 -11.33
C ASP A 43 3.69 8.37 -11.90
N MET A 44 4.25 7.45 -11.13
CA MET A 44 5.35 6.61 -11.58
C MET A 44 4.94 5.71 -12.75
N ALA A 45 3.71 5.18 -12.70
CA ALA A 45 3.18 4.38 -13.80
C ALA A 45 3.16 5.16 -15.11
N LYS A 46 2.85 6.45 -15.08
CA LYS A 46 2.88 7.32 -16.26
C LYS A 46 4.29 7.44 -16.83
N TYR A 47 5.29 7.60 -15.97
CA TYR A 47 6.68 7.68 -16.42
C TYR A 47 7.14 6.36 -17.06
N PHE A 48 6.84 5.24 -16.42
CA PHE A 48 7.22 3.93 -16.96
C PHE A 48 6.49 3.60 -18.25
N ALA A 49 5.25 4.07 -18.40
CA ALA A 49 4.47 3.88 -19.62
C ALA A 49 5.10 4.58 -20.83
N GLU A 50 5.83 5.66 -20.58
CA GLU A 50 6.52 6.41 -21.63
C GLU A 50 7.91 5.88 -21.96
N MET A 51 8.47 5.03 -21.10
CA MET A 51 9.76 4.40 -21.34
C MET A 51 9.62 3.21 -22.27
N LYS A 52 10.75 2.83 -22.89
CA LYS A 52 10.81 1.56 -23.60
C LYS A 52 10.58 0.43 -22.59
N PRO A 53 9.81 -0.60 -22.93
CA PRO A 53 9.47 -1.65 -21.97
C PRO A 53 10.68 -2.32 -21.32
N GLN A 54 11.76 -2.53 -22.05
CA GLN A 54 12.98 -3.13 -21.51
C GLN A 54 13.62 -2.21 -20.46
N GLU A 55 13.69 -0.93 -20.72
CA GLU A 55 14.24 0.04 -19.78
C GLU A 55 13.37 0.16 -18.54
N ALA A 56 12.06 0.17 -18.71
CA ALA A 56 11.11 0.18 -17.60
C ALA A 56 11.26 -1.06 -16.73
N ALA A 57 11.38 -2.23 -17.35
CA ALA A 57 11.57 -3.49 -16.65
C ALA A 57 12.88 -3.50 -15.84
N ASP A 58 13.97 -3.01 -16.42
CA ASP A 58 15.27 -2.96 -15.76
C ASP A 58 15.25 -2.05 -14.54
N LEU A 59 14.66 -0.87 -14.66
CA LEU A 59 14.54 0.06 -13.53
C LEU A 59 13.59 -0.45 -12.46
N LEU A 60 12.45 -0.96 -12.89
CA LEU A 60 11.40 -1.42 -11.96
C LEU A 60 11.88 -2.63 -11.18
N SER A 61 12.65 -3.53 -11.79
CA SER A 61 13.17 -4.72 -11.13
C SER A 61 14.12 -4.41 -9.97
N ARG A 62 14.66 -3.21 -9.93
CA ARG A 62 15.54 -2.76 -8.84
C ARG A 62 14.79 -2.19 -7.65
N GLN A 63 13.49 -2.04 -7.76
CA GLN A 63 12.64 -1.52 -6.70
C GLN A 63 12.19 -2.64 -5.76
N LYS A 64 11.62 -2.25 -4.63
CA LYS A 64 11.01 -3.21 -3.70
C LYS A 64 9.78 -3.84 -4.34
N ASP A 65 9.50 -5.09 -4.00
CA ASP A 65 8.37 -5.84 -4.55
C ASP A 65 7.04 -5.09 -4.37
N GLU A 66 6.83 -4.48 -3.21
CA GLU A 66 5.63 -3.68 -2.94
C GLU A 66 5.48 -2.53 -3.94
N ASP A 67 6.57 -1.84 -4.24
CA ASP A 67 6.56 -0.71 -5.15
C ASP A 67 6.34 -1.18 -6.59
N ILE A 68 6.94 -2.29 -6.98
CA ILE A 68 6.73 -2.89 -8.31
C ILE A 68 5.25 -3.20 -8.49
N ILE A 69 4.63 -3.86 -7.53
CA ILE A 69 3.21 -4.23 -7.57
C ILE A 69 2.34 -2.98 -7.64
N GLY A 70 2.63 -1.98 -6.79
CA GLY A 70 1.87 -0.74 -6.77
C GLY A 70 1.87 -0.01 -8.12
N VAL A 71 3.03 0.06 -8.77
CA VAL A 71 3.16 0.70 -10.09
C VAL A 71 2.44 -0.11 -11.16
N LEU A 72 2.64 -1.44 -11.18
CA LEU A 72 2.01 -2.31 -12.18
C LEU A 72 0.49 -2.27 -12.10
N GLU A 73 -0.06 -2.18 -10.90
CA GLU A 73 -1.52 -2.08 -10.70
C GLU A 73 -2.11 -0.79 -11.27
N GLN A 74 -1.31 0.26 -11.37
CA GLN A 74 -1.75 1.55 -11.93
C GLN A 74 -1.52 1.65 -13.44
N MET A 75 -0.91 0.65 -14.06
CA MET A 75 -0.64 0.62 -15.50
C MET A 75 -1.74 -0.12 -16.25
N GLU A 76 -1.86 0.15 -17.55
CA GLU A 76 -2.73 -0.65 -18.40
C GLU A 76 -2.22 -2.10 -18.45
N THR A 77 -3.14 -3.04 -18.52
CA THR A 77 -2.83 -4.47 -18.47
C THR A 77 -1.79 -4.89 -19.51
N SER A 78 -1.91 -4.37 -20.73
CA SER A 78 -0.98 -4.71 -21.81
C SER A 78 0.43 -4.20 -21.54
N GLN A 79 0.55 -3.00 -20.97
CA GLN A 79 1.85 -2.42 -20.62
C GLN A 79 2.49 -3.16 -19.44
N ALA A 80 1.70 -3.45 -18.41
CA ALA A 80 2.16 -4.20 -17.25
C ALA A 80 2.65 -5.59 -17.66
N ALA A 81 1.90 -6.27 -18.51
CA ALA A 81 2.26 -7.60 -19.03
C ALA A 81 3.57 -7.56 -19.82
N ASP A 82 3.74 -6.54 -20.67
CA ASP A 82 4.96 -6.37 -21.46
C ASP A 82 6.19 -6.18 -20.57
N ILE A 83 6.06 -5.37 -19.51
CA ILE A 83 7.13 -5.16 -18.55
C ILE A 83 7.45 -6.46 -17.79
N LEU A 84 6.43 -7.18 -17.32
CA LEU A 84 6.61 -8.45 -16.63
C LEU A 84 7.33 -9.49 -17.48
N GLN A 85 7.01 -9.57 -18.77
CA GLN A 85 7.67 -10.48 -19.70
C GLN A 85 9.15 -10.18 -19.89
N ARG A 86 9.54 -8.95 -19.69
CA ARG A 86 10.92 -8.49 -19.86
C ARG A 86 11.74 -8.53 -18.56
N MET A 87 11.10 -8.80 -17.44
CA MET A 87 11.78 -9.02 -16.17
C MET A 87 12.40 -10.41 -16.11
N ASP A 88 13.37 -10.57 -15.22
CA ASP A 88 13.89 -11.88 -14.86
C ASP A 88 12.73 -12.79 -14.45
N ARG A 89 12.76 -14.05 -14.90
CA ARG A 89 11.65 -14.97 -14.69
C ARG A 89 11.36 -15.26 -13.23
N GLU A 90 12.40 -15.38 -12.42
CA GLU A 90 12.24 -15.61 -10.98
C GLU A 90 11.60 -14.39 -10.31
N LYS A 91 12.05 -13.20 -10.69
CA LYS A 91 11.50 -11.94 -10.16
C LYS A 91 10.03 -11.79 -10.57
N ALA A 92 9.73 -11.99 -11.84
CA ALA A 92 8.36 -11.91 -12.35
C ALA A 92 7.44 -12.92 -11.67
N ALA A 93 7.91 -14.15 -11.45
CA ALA A 93 7.14 -15.18 -10.76
C ALA A 93 6.87 -14.81 -9.30
N ALA A 94 7.85 -14.23 -8.61
CA ALA A 94 7.68 -13.77 -7.23
C ALA A 94 6.65 -12.63 -7.16
N ILE A 95 6.73 -11.67 -8.08
CA ILE A 95 5.80 -10.55 -8.16
C ILE A 95 4.38 -11.03 -8.42
N THR A 96 4.18 -11.92 -9.40
CA THR A 96 2.85 -12.44 -9.73
C THR A 96 2.25 -13.24 -8.58
N ARG A 97 3.06 -14.00 -7.86
CA ARG A 97 2.58 -14.73 -6.66
C ARG A 97 2.09 -13.78 -5.59
N GLN A 98 2.80 -12.68 -5.35
CA GLN A 98 2.39 -11.68 -4.39
C GLN A 98 1.11 -10.96 -4.83
N MET A 99 0.98 -10.65 -6.09
CA MET A 99 -0.24 -10.05 -6.64
C MET A 99 -1.45 -10.96 -6.45
N MET A 100 -1.30 -12.26 -6.68
CA MET A 100 -2.38 -13.22 -6.45
C MET A 100 -2.73 -13.36 -4.97
N ALA A 101 -1.75 -13.29 -4.09
CA ALA A 101 -1.97 -13.40 -2.65
C ALA A 101 -2.73 -12.21 -2.07
N VAL A 102 -2.59 -11.03 -2.68
CA VAL A 102 -3.26 -9.80 -2.23
C VAL A 102 -4.69 -9.71 -2.78
N SER A 103 -4.96 -10.35 -3.92
CA SER A 103 -6.29 -10.34 -4.53
C SER A 103 -7.27 -11.17 -3.71
N PRO A 104 -8.43 -10.62 -3.32
CA PRO A 104 -9.46 -11.38 -2.60
C PRO A 104 -10.08 -12.48 -3.43
#